data_9c5ae90098b7f63cac86a8832206fb31
#
_entry.id   9c5ae90098b7f63cac86a8832206fb31
#
_cell.length_a   1.000
_cell.length_b   1.000
_cell.length_c   1.000
_cell.angle_alpha   90.00
_cell.angle_beta   90.00
_cell.angle_gamma   90.00
#
_symmetry.space_group_name_H-M   'P 1'
#
loop_
_entity.id
_entity.type
_entity.pdbx_description
1 polymer ?
#
loop_
_entity_poly.entity_id
_entity_poly.type
_entity_poly.pdbx_seq_one_letter_code
_entity_poly.pdbx_strand_id
1 'polypeptide(L)'
;MNTDIYKRAGWIATTNIYEVNIRQYSNEGTFNAFAKALPRLKDMGVEVLWFMPIHPIGKINRKGTLGSYYSIMDFKAVNPELGTETDFKNLVKLAHDAGMKVIMDWVANHAAWDNVWTNNHPEYFVRDDNGNFMPPYNWTDVIQINHSNPAQQDAMIDAMKYWITNFDIDGFRADLAHLTPLDFWKKARTSIEPLKPDLFWLAESEEINYHEVFDASFTWEWMHSTENFYKGNIHLNSLYNVLAKYETAFPATAYRMYFTSNHDENTWNGTAIEKYGDMLKALTVFNCTWNGLPMIYSGEEIPNQKRLKFFDKDVIEWNDKYELHDFYKTLLALRKNNAALRTADPAVTTFHIITEGGKNIMAFLRKNDHDEVLVFLNLSKEKTGFIIKDQLINGTYTNVFTKANVGLVPDTFIEMQPWDYLLFERKL
;
A
#
# COMPACT_ATOMS: atom_id res chain seq x y z
N MET A 1 25.75 0.84 -10.86
CA MET A 1 25.93 -0.63 -10.77
C MET A 1 24.56 -1.23 -10.50
N ASN A 2 24.13 -2.16 -11.32
CA ASN A 2 22.84 -2.83 -11.08
C ASN A 2 23.01 -3.79 -9.90
N THR A 3 22.52 -3.41 -8.73
CA THR A 3 22.65 -4.18 -7.48
C THR A 3 21.44 -5.07 -7.20
N ASP A 4 20.53 -5.21 -8.18
CA ASP A 4 19.36 -6.04 -8.03
C ASP A 4 19.77 -7.52 -7.99
N ILE A 5 19.90 -8.06 -6.79
CA ILE A 5 20.17 -9.49 -6.54
C ILE A 5 18.97 -10.34 -6.95
N TYR A 6 17.75 -9.76 -6.86
CA TYR A 6 16.50 -10.42 -7.15
C TYR A 6 15.79 -9.80 -8.36
N LYS A 7 15.25 -10.66 -9.23
CA LYS A 7 14.41 -10.22 -10.34
C LYS A 7 13.04 -9.76 -9.82
N ARG A 8 12.66 -8.54 -10.11
CA ARG A 8 11.32 -8.02 -9.78
C ARG A 8 10.27 -8.59 -10.71
N ALA A 9 9.10 -8.92 -10.18
CA ALA A 9 7.99 -9.41 -10.99
C ALA A 9 7.48 -8.31 -11.91
N GLY A 10 7.43 -8.57 -13.21
CA GLY A 10 7.04 -7.59 -14.23
C GLY A 10 5.60 -7.09 -14.10
N TRP A 11 4.71 -7.87 -13.47
CA TRP A 11 3.32 -7.51 -13.25
C TRP A 11 3.14 -6.39 -12.20
N ILE A 12 4.14 -6.15 -11.33
CA ILE A 12 4.08 -5.15 -10.25
C ILE A 12 4.02 -3.73 -10.83
N ALA A 13 4.67 -3.46 -11.94
CA ALA A 13 4.86 -2.11 -12.47
C ALA A 13 3.56 -1.34 -12.80
N THR A 14 2.48 -2.05 -13.10
CA THR A 14 1.16 -1.45 -13.43
C THR A 14 0.12 -1.69 -12.35
N THR A 15 0.46 -2.39 -11.27
CA THR A 15 -0.48 -2.87 -10.27
C THR A 15 -0.93 -1.78 -9.28
N ASN A 16 -1.93 -2.13 -8.51
CA ASN A 16 -2.45 -1.41 -7.36
C ASN A 16 -2.68 -2.40 -6.21
N ILE A 17 -2.77 -1.90 -4.99
CA ILE A 17 -2.94 -2.72 -3.79
C ILE A 17 -4.24 -2.32 -3.11
N TYR A 18 -5.01 -3.30 -2.67
CA TYR A 18 -6.19 -3.12 -1.84
C TYR A 18 -5.98 -3.84 -0.51
N GLU A 19 -5.86 -3.08 0.56
CA GLU A 19 -5.65 -3.58 1.91
C GLU A 19 -6.96 -4.07 2.53
N VAL A 20 -6.95 -5.27 3.10
CA VAL A 20 -8.14 -5.96 3.61
C VAL A 20 -7.94 -6.38 5.06
N ASN A 21 -8.83 -5.89 5.93
CA ASN A 21 -9.03 -6.43 7.26
C ASN A 21 -10.27 -7.33 7.26
N ILE A 22 -10.09 -8.64 7.23
CA ILE A 22 -11.21 -9.61 7.15
C ILE A 22 -12.17 -9.46 8.32
N ARG A 23 -11.67 -9.27 9.55
CA ARG A 23 -12.50 -9.11 10.77
C ARG A 23 -13.48 -7.94 10.64
N GLN A 24 -13.05 -6.85 9.98
CA GLN A 24 -13.79 -5.59 9.92
C GLN A 24 -14.53 -5.37 8.60
N TYR A 25 -14.28 -6.20 7.59
CA TYR A 25 -14.82 -6.01 6.25
C TYR A 25 -16.34 -6.25 6.18
N SER A 26 -16.84 -7.22 6.93
CA SER A 26 -18.26 -7.57 6.94
C SER A 26 -18.75 -7.86 8.37
N ASN A 27 -20.06 -7.94 8.53
CA ASN A 27 -20.66 -8.31 9.82
C ASN A 27 -20.20 -9.70 10.29
N GLU A 28 -20.08 -10.66 9.37
CA GLU A 28 -19.57 -11.99 9.64
C GLU A 28 -18.07 -11.95 9.98
N GLY A 29 -17.28 -11.13 9.27
CA GLY A 29 -15.83 -11.02 9.44
C GLY A 29 -15.10 -12.29 9.03
N THR A 30 -15.55 -12.97 7.97
CA THR A 30 -15.01 -14.26 7.53
C THR A 30 -14.50 -14.21 6.08
N PHE A 31 -13.63 -15.15 5.71
CA PHE A 31 -13.14 -15.30 4.33
C PHE A 31 -14.29 -15.48 3.33
N ASN A 32 -15.27 -16.30 3.67
CA ASN A 32 -16.42 -16.56 2.81
C ASN A 32 -17.31 -15.33 2.62
N ALA A 33 -17.41 -14.48 3.64
CA ALA A 33 -18.14 -13.22 3.53
C ALA A 33 -17.39 -12.23 2.65
N PHE A 34 -16.06 -12.09 2.83
CA PHE A 34 -15.22 -11.23 1.99
C PHE A 34 -15.22 -11.68 0.51
N ALA A 35 -15.20 -12.99 0.25
CA ALA A 35 -15.21 -13.53 -1.11
C ALA A 35 -16.36 -12.98 -1.97
N LYS A 36 -17.49 -12.62 -1.36
CA LYS A 36 -18.65 -12.01 -2.05
C LYS A 36 -18.33 -10.63 -2.63
N ALA A 37 -17.29 -9.94 -2.14
CA ALA A 37 -16.86 -8.64 -2.64
C ALA A 37 -15.92 -8.73 -3.87
N LEU A 38 -15.34 -9.89 -4.15
CA LEU A 38 -14.36 -10.05 -5.25
C LEU A 38 -14.89 -9.57 -6.62
N PRO A 39 -16.15 -9.85 -7.03
CA PRO A 39 -16.66 -9.33 -8.31
C PRO A 39 -16.66 -7.81 -8.38
N ARG A 40 -17.04 -7.12 -7.28
CA ARG A 40 -17.04 -5.66 -7.19
C ARG A 40 -15.62 -5.10 -7.25
N LEU A 41 -14.69 -5.70 -6.50
CA LEU A 41 -13.29 -5.29 -6.48
C LEU A 41 -12.63 -5.50 -7.85
N LYS A 42 -12.95 -6.58 -8.55
CA LYS A 42 -12.53 -6.81 -9.93
C LYS A 42 -13.06 -5.74 -10.86
N ASP A 43 -14.34 -5.39 -10.76
CA ASP A 43 -14.97 -4.33 -11.58
C ASP A 43 -14.32 -2.96 -11.31
N MET A 44 -13.93 -2.69 -10.05
CA MET A 44 -13.19 -1.48 -9.69
C MET A 44 -11.76 -1.45 -10.26
N GLY A 45 -11.19 -2.62 -10.60
CA GLY A 45 -9.84 -2.74 -11.15
C GLY A 45 -8.77 -3.08 -10.12
N VAL A 46 -9.15 -3.63 -8.97
CA VAL A 46 -8.19 -4.13 -7.96
C VAL A 46 -7.39 -5.29 -8.51
N GLU A 47 -6.07 -5.26 -8.29
CA GLU A 47 -5.15 -6.29 -8.81
C GLU A 47 -4.42 -7.07 -7.72
N VAL A 48 -4.15 -6.46 -6.56
CA VAL A 48 -3.52 -7.13 -5.42
C VAL A 48 -4.38 -6.95 -4.17
N LEU A 49 -4.70 -8.05 -3.52
CA LEU A 49 -5.31 -8.07 -2.20
C LEU A 49 -4.21 -8.27 -1.16
N TRP A 50 -4.00 -7.29 -0.29
CA TRP A 50 -3.16 -7.44 0.89
C TRP A 50 -4.04 -7.75 2.09
N PHE A 51 -3.99 -8.98 2.58
CA PHE A 51 -4.67 -9.38 3.80
C PHE A 51 -3.81 -9.05 5.02
N MET A 52 -4.34 -8.26 5.96
CA MET A 52 -3.80 -8.12 7.31
C MET A 52 -3.64 -9.51 7.95
N PRO A 53 -2.88 -9.66 9.06
CA PRO A 53 -2.57 -10.98 9.61
C PRO A 53 -3.82 -11.82 9.84
N ILE A 54 -3.83 -13.05 9.31
CA ILE A 54 -4.95 -14.00 9.39
C ILE A 54 -4.71 -15.12 10.39
N HIS A 55 -3.62 -15.03 11.14
CA HIS A 55 -3.20 -16.02 12.12
C HIS A 55 -4.03 -15.97 13.41
N PRO A 56 -4.07 -17.06 14.19
CA PRO A 56 -4.66 -17.03 15.53
C PRO A 56 -3.97 -15.99 16.41
N ILE A 57 -4.76 -15.29 17.21
CA ILE A 57 -4.30 -14.19 18.06
C ILE A 57 -4.07 -14.70 19.48
N GLY A 58 -2.94 -14.30 20.09
CA GLY A 58 -2.60 -14.61 21.48
C GLY A 58 -3.69 -14.20 22.48
N LYS A 59 -3.76 -14.90 23.61
CA LYS A 59 -4.71 -14.66 24.70
C LYS A 59 -4.05 -14.03 25.92
N ILE A 60 -2.78 -14.36 26.18
CA ILE A 60 -2.03 -13.81 27.31
C ILE A 60 -1.70 -12.33 26.99
N ASN A 61 -1.97 -11.47 27.96
CA ASN A 61 -1.79 -10.01 27.87
C ASN A 61 -2.54 -9.34 26.69
N ARG A 62 -3.62 -9.97 26.20
CA ARG A 62 -4.43 -9.47 25.11
C ARG A 62 -5.03 -8.11 25.44
N LYS A 63 -4.94 -7.16 24.48
CA LYS A 63 -5.62 -5.88 24.54
C LYS A 63 -7.01 -5.98 23.90
N GLY A 64 -8.00 -5.31 24.47
CA GLY A 64 -9.40 -5.36 23.99
C GLY A 64 -10.01 -6.76 24.06
N THR A 65 -11.12 -6.95 23.36
CA THR A 65 -11.87 -8.22 23.41
C THR A 65 -11.30 -9.31 22.50
N LEU A 66 -10.77 -8.91 21.32
CA LEU A 66 -10.30 -9.85 20.30
C LEU A 66 -8.77 -9.80 20.07
N GLY A 67 -8.10 -8.80 20.62
CA GLY A 67 -6.65 -8.63 20.54
C GLY A 67 -6.15 -8.06 19.22
N SER A 68 -4.84 -7.81 19.20
CA SER A 68 -4.10 -7.34 18.03
C SER A 68 -3.95 -8.45 16.99
N TYR A 69 -4.22 -8.13 15.73
CA TYR A 69 -3.91 -9.00 14.58
C TYR A 69 -2.44 -9.38 14.53
N TYR A 70 -1.57 -8.52 15.05
CA TYR A 70 -0.11 -8.67 15.05
C TYR A 70 0.41 -9.47 16.25
N SER A 71 -0.46 -9.90 17.18
CA SER A 71 -0.10 -10.80 18.27
C SER A 71 -0.27 -12.27 17.83
N ILE A 72 0.68 -12.76 17.03
CA ILE A 72 0.60 -14.05 16.35
C ILE A 72 0.81 -15.21 17.34
N MET A 73 -0.19 -16.07 17.49
CA MET A 73 -0.11 -17.28 18.33
C MET A 73 0.50 -18.48 17.58
N ASP A 74 0.21 -18.63 16.29
CA ASP A 74 0.75 -19.69 15.44
C ASP A 74 0.94 -19.19 14.01
N PHE A 75 2.18 -19.19 13.52
CA PHE A 75 2.54 -18.71 12.18
C PHE A 75 2.08 -19.65 11.04
N LYS A 76 1.62 -20.86 11.33
CA LYS A 76 1.16 -21.85 10.33
C LYS A 76 -0.33 -22.17 10.45
N ALA A 77 -1.08 -21.44 11.25
CA ALA A 77 -2.51 -21.66 11.44
C ALA A 77 -3.34 -20.45 10.98
N VAL A 78 -4.57 -20.73 10.59
CA VAL A 78 -5.60 -19.73 10.30
C VAL A 78 -6.38 -19.41 11.57
N ASN A 79 -6.68 -18.13 11.81
CA ASN A 79 -7.56 -17.71 12.91
C ASN A 79 -8.98 -18.29 12.71
N PRO A 80 -9.47 -19.12 13.63
CA PRO A 80 -10.78 -19.74 13.51
C PRO A 80 -11.95 -18.73 13.49
N GLU A 81 -11.73 -17.49 13.96
CA GLU A 81 -12.73 -16.42 13.83
C GLU A 81 -12.98 -16.02 12.37
N LEU A 82 -11.97 -16.18 11.50
CA LEU A 82 -12.04 -15.80 10.08
C LEU A 82 -12.54 -16.95 9.19
N GLY A 83 -12.45 -18.19 9.66
CA GLY A 83 -12.81 -19.40 8.93
C GLY A 83 -11.77 -20.50 9.08
N THR A 84 -11.78 -21.44 8.15
CA THR A 84 -10.84 -22.57 8.11
C THR A 84 -9.73 -22.35 7.07
N GLU A 85 -8.69 -23.19 7.11
CA GLU A 85 -7.66 -23.25 6.06
C GLU A 85 -8.27 -23.49 4.67
N THR A 86 -9.30 -24.33 4.59
CA THR A 86 -10.03 -24.59 3.34
C THR A 86 -10.74 -23.33 2.83
N ASP A 87 -11.34 -22.54 3.73
CA ASP A 87 -11.99 -21.29 3.35
C ASP A 87 -10.97 -20.27 2.82
N PHE A 88 -9.81 -20.15 3.47
CA PHE A 88 -8.76 -19.26 2.98
C PHE A 88 -8.19 -19.71 1.64
N LYS A 89 -7.93 -21.01 1.48
CA LYS A 89 -7.46 -21.59 0.20
C LYS A 89 -8.45 -21.35 -0.93
N ASN A 90 -9.74 -21.48 -0.64
CA ASN A 90 -10.81 -21.18 -1.61
C ASN A 90 -10.84 -19.69 -1.94
N LEU A 91 -10.66 -18.79 -0.95
CA LEU A 91 -10.60 -17.35 -1.19
C LEU A 91 -9.43 -16.99 -2.11
N VAL A 92 -8.23 -17.51 -1.86
CA VAL A 92 -7.06 -17.28 -2.73
C VAL A 92 -7.34 -17.76 -4.16
N LYS A 93 -7.93 -18.96 -4.31
CA LYS A 93 -8.32 -19.47 -5.62
C LYS A 93 -9.32 -18.57 -6.33
N LEU A 94 -10.35 -18.11 -5.65
CA LEU A 94 -11.37 -17.20 -6.21
C LEU A 94 -10.76 -15.84 -6.60
N ALA A 95 -9.81 -15.32 -5.82
CA ALA A 95 -9.07 -14.12 -6.17
C ALA A 95 -8.24 -14.33 -7.45
N HIS A 96 -7.52 -15.44 -7.56
CA HIS A 96 -6.77 -15.80 -8.78
C HIS A 96 -7.67 -15.99 -10.00
N ASP A 97 -8.81 -16.67 -9.84
CA ASP A 97 -9.82 -16.83 -10.91
C ASP A 97 -10.39 -15.48 -11.38
N ALA A 98 -10.43 -14.49 -10.47
CA ALA A 98 -10.80 -13.11 -10.78
C ALA A 98 -9.65 -12.28 -11.40
N GLY A 99 -8.43 -12.83 -11.48
CA GLY A 99 -7.24 -12.15 -11.99
C GLY A 99 -6.51 -11.28 -10.98
N MET A 100 -6.83 -11.44 -9.68
CA MET A 100 -6.16 -10.72 -8.59
C MET A 100 -5.05 -11.59 -7.98
N LYS A 101 -4.01 -10.94 -7.47
CA LYS A 101 -2.94 -11.52 -6.67
C LYS A 101 -3.25 -11.38 -5.18
N VAL A 102 -2.68 -12.26 -4.37
CA VAL A 102 -2.88 -12.27 -2.91
C VAL A 102 -1.53 -12.18 -2.20
N ILE A 103 -1.36 -11.18 -1.35
CA ILE A 103 -0.23 -11.11 -0.42
C ILE A 103 -0.72 -11.13 1.02
N MET A 104 0.11 -11.70 1.90
CA MET A 104 -0.18 -11.77 3.33
C MET A 104 0.71 -10.83 4.12
N ASP A 105 0.16 -10.28 5.18
CA ASP A 105 0.93 -9.56 6.20
C ASP A 105 1.80 -10.54 6.99
N TRP A 106 3.08 -10.23 7.14
CA TRP A 106 4.04 -11.07 7.82
C TRP A 106 4.72 -10.37 8.97
N VAL A 107 4.45 -10.84 10.19
CA VAL A 107 4.95 -10.27 11.43
C VAL A 107 6.22 -11.00 11.86
N ALA A 108 7.39 -10.52 11.45
CA ALA A 108 8.66 -11.19 11.76
C ALA A 108 9.32 -10.74 13.06
N ASN A 109 9.01 -9.52 13.54
CA ASN A 109 9.69 -8.91 14.67
C ASN A 109 9.23 -9.45 16.03
N HIS A 110 7.97 -9.85 16.18
CA HIS A 110 7.37 -10.21 17.46
C HIS A 110 6.28 -11.28 17.30
N ALA A 111 5.83 -11.86 18.41
CA ALA A 111 4.74 -12.83 18.46
C ALA A 111 3.95 -12.71 19.76
N ALA A 112 2.86 -13.46 19.90
CA ALA A 112 2.09 -13.53 21.13
C ALA A 112 2.87 -14.15 22.28
N TRP A 113 2.50 -13.82 23.53
CA TRP A 113 3.05 -14.42 24.75
C TRP A 113 2.81 -15.93 24.84
N ASP A 114 1.74 -16.41 24.26
CA ASP A 114 1.33 -17.80 24.15
C ASP A 114 1.54 -18.37 22.75
N ASN A 115 2.51 -17.82 21.99
CA ASN A 115 2.92 -18.39 20.72
C ASN A 115 3.38 -19.85 20.92
N VAL A 116 3.04 -20.73 19.99
CA VAL A 116 3.33 -22.17 20.07
C VAL A 116 4.82 -22.47 20.29
N TRP A 117 5.71 -21.61 19.82
CA TRP A 117 7.16 -21.76 20.04
C TRP A 117 7.59 -21.45 21.48
N THR A 118 6.82 -20.70 22.27
CA THR A 118 7.22 -20.35 23.64
C THR A 118 7.39 -21.58 24.55
N ASN A 119 6.65 -22.65 24.27
CA ASN A 119 6.71 -23.91 25.01
C ASN A 119 7.82 -24.84 24.50
N ASN A 120 7.99 -24.92 23.16
CA ASN A 120 8.87 -25.91 22.52
C ASN A 120 10.26 -25.36 22.21
N HIS A 121 10.34 -24.05 21.96
CA HIS A 121 11.54 -23.33 21.53
C HIS A 121 11.62 -21.95 22.19
N PRO A 122 11.64 -21.88 23.54
CA PRO A 122 11.67 -20.60 24.25
C PRO A 122 12.92 -19.75 23.93
N GLU A 123 13.98 -20.35 23.39
CA GLU A 123 15.19 -19.68 22.90
C GLU A 123 14.97 -18.89 21.60
N TYR A 124 13.82 -19.03 20.97
CA TYR A 124 13.43 -18.23 19.78
C TYR A 124 13.01 -16.81 20.15
N PHE A 125 12.92 -16.51 21.45
CA PHE A 125 12.49 -15.20 21.94
C PHE A 125 13.58 -14.53 22.77
N VAL A 126 13.61 -13.21 22.75
CA VAL A 126 14.50 -12.40 23.58
C VAL A 126 14.09 -12.51 25.05
N ARG A 127 15.06 -12.66 25.94
CA ARG A 127 14.84 -12.75 27.37
C ARG A 127 15.68 -11.74 28.13
N ASP A 128 15.19 -11.35 29.30
CA ASP A 128 15.96 -10.58 30.29
C ASP A 128 16.96 -11.46 31.06
N ASP A 129 17.76 -10.85 31.94
CA ASP A 129 18.76 -11.54 32.77
C ASP A 129 18.12 -12.55 33.75
N ASN A 130 16.83 -12.43 34.02
CA ASN A 130 16.09 -13.38 34.90
C ASN A 130 15.42 -14.50 34.09
N GLY A 131 15.58 -14.50 32.76
CA GLY A 131 15.02 -15.51 31.88
C GLY A 131 13.56 -15.25 31.45
N ASN A 132 12.98 -14.08 31.74
CA ASN A 132 11.63 -13.73 31.32
C ASN A 132 11.63 -13.26 29.88
N PHE A 133 10.56 -13.55 29.13
CA PHE A 133 10.36 -12.98 27.79
C PHE A 133 10.23 -11.48 27.86
N MET A 134 10.79 -10.79 26.86
CA MET A 134 10.76 -9.34 26.76
C MET A 134 9.81 -8.88 25.66
N PRO A 135 8.93 -7.89 25.93
CA PRO A 135 8.21 -7.21 24.86
C PRO A 135 9.15 -6.30 24.08
N PRO A 136 8.94 -6.10 22.76
CA PRO A 136 9.62 -5.03 22.04
C PRO A 136 9.00 -3.68 22.48
N TYR A 137 9.86 -2.74 22.89
CA TYR A 137 9.42 -1.44 23.35
C TYR A 137 8.38 -1.51 24.50
N ASN A 138 7.28 -0.76 24.40
CA ASN A 138 6.15 -0.75 25.33
C ASN A 138 4.94 -1.59 24.86
N TRP A 139 5.14 -2.52 23.92
CA TRP A 139 4.07 -3.35 23.35
C TRP A 139 3.81 -4.58 24.22
N THR A 140 3.04 -4.39 25.27
CA THR A 140 2.87 -5.36 26.36
C THR A 140 2.10 -6.62 25.98
N ASP A 141 1.47 -6.66 24.83
CA ASP A 141 0.67 -7.77 24.30
C ASP A 141 1.45 -8.74 23.38
N VAL A 142 2.73 -8.47 23.17
CA VAL A 142 3.63 -9.29 22.34
C VAL A 142 5.01 -9.45 22.96
N ILE A 143 5.77 -10.44 22.49
CA ILE A 143 7.16 -10.72 22.88
C ILE A 143 8.07 -10.67 21.66
N GLN A 144 9.31 -10.23 21.86
CA GLN A 144 10.28 -10.02 20.80
C GLN A 144 10.92 -11.34 20.34
N ILE A 145 10.96 -11.54 19.02
CA ILE A 145 11.64 -12.67 18.39
C ILE A 145 13.15 -12.44 18.38
N ASN A 146 13.91 -13.51 18.65
CA ASN A 146 15.36 -13.51 18.70
C ASN A 146 15.98 -13.87 17.34
N HIS A 147 16.19 -12.89 16.48
CA HIS A 147 16.80 -13.08 15.16
C HIS A 147 18.30 -13.41 15.20
N SER A 148 18.95 -13.39 16.36
CA SER A 148 20.32 -13.88 16.51
C SER A 148 20.40 -15.42 16.56
N ASN A 149 19.27 -16.10 16.74
CA ASN A 149 19.17 -17.56 16.72
C ASN A 149 18.91 -18.10 15.30
N PRO A 150 19.87 -18.82 14.67
CA PRO A 150 19.68 -19.34 13.31
C PRO A 150 18.50 -20.32 13.18
N ALA A 151 18.25 -21.16 14.20
CA ALA A 151 17.14 -22.10 14.18
C ALA A 151 15.77 -21.39 14.19
N GLN A 152 15.67 -20.27 14.91
CA GLN A 152 14.49 -19.41 14.86
C GLN A 152 14.27 -18.83 13.47
N GLN A 153 15.34 -18.33 12.83
CA GLN A 153 15.26 -17.83 11.46
C GLN A 153 14.76 -18.90 10.48
N ASP A 154 15.29 -20.12 10.61
CA ASP A 154 14.88 -21.24 9.76
C ASP A 154 13.41 -21.63 9.98
N ALA A 155 12.95 -21.65 11.24
CA ALA A 155 11.56 -21.92 11.59
C ALA A 155 10.61 -20.84 11.03
N MET A 156 11.01 -19.57 11.07
CA MET A 156 10.24 -18.46 10.51
C MET A 156 10.15 -18.56 8.98
N ILE A 157 11.26 -18.85 8.32
CA ILE A 157 11.31 -19.06 6.86
C ILE A 157 10.47 -20.27 6.45
N ASP A 158 10.50 -21.35 7.22
CA ASP A 158 9.68 -22.53 6.97
C ASP A 158 8.17 -22.23 7.14
N ALA A 159 7.81 -21.35 8.08
CA ALA A 159 6.44 -20.87 8.18
C ALA A 159 6.03 -20.02 6.98
N MET A 160 6.89 -19.18 6.44
CA MET A 160 6.61 -18.41 5.21
C MET A 160 6.43 -19.36 4.01
N LYS A 161 7.31 -20.35 3.85
CA LYS A 161 7.21 -21.37 2.79
C LYS A 161 5.91 -22.14 2.84
N TYR A 162 5.40 -22.44 4.03
CA TYR A 162 4.13 -23.14 4.23
C TYR A 162 2.97 -22.42 3.50
N TRP A 163 2.88 -21.10 3.59
CA TRP A 163 1.83 -20.32 2.95
C TRP A 163 1.96 -20.27 1.43
N ILE A 164 3.18 -20.15 0.91
CA ILE A 164 3.43 -20.22 -0.53
C ILE A 164 3.03 -21.60 -1.08
N THR A 165 3.47 -22.66 -0.42
CA THR A 165 3.31 -24.04 -0.95
C THR A 165 1.87 -24.54 -0.83
N ASN A 166 1.19 -24.24 0.29
CA ASN A 166 -0.11 -24.82 0.58
C ASN A 166 -1.29 -23.94 0.15
N PHE A 167 -1.08 -22.63 0.04
CA PHE A 167 -2.15 -21.65 -0.25
C PHE A 167 -1.93 -20.88 -1.54
N ASP A 168 -0.76 -21.03 -2.18
CA ASP A 168 -0.44 -20.37 -3.45
C ASP A 168 -0.49 -18.83 -3.39
N ILE A 169 -0.20 -18.21 -2.23
CA ILE A 169 -0.13 -16.75 -2.13
C ILE A 169 0.99 -16.17 -3.00
N ASP A 170 0.89 -14.89 -3.37
CA ASP A 170 1.77 -14.24 -4.34
C ASP A 170 2.82 -13.32 -3.69
N GLY A 171 2.95 -13.34 -2.39
CA GLY A 171 3.96 -12.55 -1.70
C GLY A 171 3.60 -12.16 -0.27
N PHE A 172 4.39 -11.23 0.25
CA PHE A 172 4.29 -10.77 1.64
C PHE A 172 4.38 -9.24 1.74
N ARG A 173 3.63 -8.67 2.68
CA ARG A 173 3.91 -7.37 3.27
C ARG A 173 4.59 -7.62 4.61
N ALA A 174 5.82 -7.18 4.75
CA ALA A 174 6.58 -7.32 5.99
C ALA A 174 6.23 -6.20 6.97
N ASP A 175 5.60 -6.58 8.07
CA ASP A 175 5.29 -5.69 9.19
C ASP A 175 6.57 -5.15 9.81
N LEU A 176 6.66 -3.80 9.96
CA LEU A 176 7.83 -3.12 10.55
C LEU A 176 9.16 -3.73 10.09
N ALA A 177 9.32 -3.89 8.77
CA ALA A 177 10.40 -4.64 8.16
C ALA A 177 11.79 -4.23 8.69
N HIS A 178 11.99 -2.95 8.99
CA HIS A 178 13.24 -2.38 9.50
C HIS A 178 13.60 -2.81 10.93
N LEU A 179 12.67 -3.36 11.70
CA LEU A 179 12.93 -3.93 13.04
C LEU A 179 13.43 -5.37 13.00
N THR A 180 13.39 -5.99 11.82
CA THR A 180 13.94 -7.33 11.56
C THR A 180 15.21 -7.18 10.73
N PRO A 181 16.32 -7.85 11.08
CA PRO A 181 17.60 -7.68 10.39
C PRO A 181 17.50 -7.93 8.87
N LEU A 182 18.12 -7.07 8.07
CA LEU A 182 18.14 -7.19 6.61
C LEU A 182 18.67 -8.54 6.13
N ASP A 183 19.65 -9.12 6.81
CA ASP A 183 20.22 -10.43 6.46
C ASP A 183 19.21 -11.57 6.64
N PHE A 184 18.29 -11.46 7.62
CA PHE A 184 17.17 -12.40 7.71
C PHE A 184 16.29 -12.33 6.46
N TRP A 185 15.94 -11.13 6.00
CA TRP A 185 15.11 -10.95 4.81
C TRP A 185 15.82 -11.44 3.54
N LYS A 186 17.14 -11.22 3.41
CA LYS A 186 17.96 -11.80 2.33
C LYS A 186 17.89 -13.33 2.34
N LYS A 187 18.10 -13.95 3.51
CA LYS A 187 18.01 -15.41 3.69
C LYS A 187 16.60 -15.92 3.37
N ALA A 188 15.56 -15.22 3.83
CA ALA A 188 14.16 -15.58 3.60
C ALA A 188 13.84 -15.55 2.09
N ARG A 189 14.10 -14.43 1.40
CA ARG A 189 13.81 -14.30 -0.03
C ARG A 189 14.58 -15.32 -0.86
N THR A 190 15.87 -15.48 -0.62
CA THR A 190 16.69 -16.50 -1.31
C THR A 190 16.12 -17.92 -1.16
N SER A 191 15.58 -18.23 0.02
CA SER A 191 15.04 -19.56 0.33
C SER A 191 13.63 -19.78 -0.23
N ILE A 192 12.86 -18.72 -0.46
CA ILE A 192 11.44 -18.79 -0.84
C ILE A 192 11.25 -18.60 -2.35
N GLU A 193 12.02 -17.72 -2.99
CA GLU A 193 11.89 -17.41 -4.42
C GLU A 193 11.90 -18.63 -5.35
N PRO A 194 12.69 -19.71 -5.08
CA PRO A 194 12.67 -20.91 -5.91
C PRO A 194 11.34 -21.70 -5.88
N LEU A 195 10.48 -21.48 -4.87
CA LEU A 195 9.21 -22.20 -4.73
C LEU A 195 8.13 -21.64 -5.66
N LYS A 196 8.13 -20.34 -5.87
CA LYS A 196 7.20 -19.64 -6.74
C LYS A 196 7.89 -18.42 -7.33
N PRO A 197 8.04 -18.33 -8.65
CA PRO A 197 8.63 -17.16 -9.29
C PRO A 197 7.71 -15.94 -9.16
N ASP A 198 8.30 -14.76 -9.31
CA ASP A 198 7.59 -13.50 -9.38
C ASP A 198 6.75 -13.17 -8.12
N LEU A 199 7.23 -13.54 -6.93
CA LEU A 199 6.65 -13.11 -5.66
C LEU A 199 6.83 -11.61 -5.43
N PHE A 200 5.84 -10.98 -4.80
CA PHE A 200 5.87 -9.57 -4.44
C PHE A 200 6.27 -9.40 -2.96
N TRP A 201 7.29 -8.57 -2.73
CA TRP A 201 7.83 -8.26 -1.41
C TRP A 201 7.64 -6.78 -1.11
N LEU A 202 6.71 -6.47 -0.20
CA LEU A 202 6.39 -5.12 0.25
C LEU A 202 6.91 -4.90 1.67
N ALA A 203 7.80 -3.92 1.88
CA ALA A 203 8.30 -3.56 3.20
C ALA A 203 7.51 -2.41 3.81
N GLU A 204 7.02 -2.58 5.03
CA GLU A 204 6.70 -1.43 5.86
C GLU A 204 7.99 -0.83 6.42
N SER A 205 8.60 0.02 5.61
CA SER A 205 9.87 0.70 5.91
C SER A 205 10.10 1.83 4.90
N GLU A 206 10.93 2.80 5.26
CA GLU A 206 11.52 3.77 4.34
C GLU A 206 13.05 3.70 4.31
N GLU A 207 13.62 2.63 4.87
CA GLU A 207 15.06 2.39 4.84
C GLU A 207 15.49 1.99 3.41
N ILE A 208 16.41 2.77 2.84
CA ILE A 208 16.85 2.63 1.44
C ILE A 208 17.47 1.24 1.17
N ASN A 209 18.27 0.74 2.10
CA ASN A 209 18.95 -0.54 1.99
C ASN A 209 18.00 -1.76 1.98
N TYR A 210 16.76 -1.61 2.45
CA TYR A 210 15.77 -2.68 2.38
C TYR A 210 15.32 -2.97 0.95
N HIS A 211 15.55 -2.05 0.01
CA HIS A 211 15.36 -2.31 -1.43
C HIS A 211 16.38 -3.28 -2.05
N GLU A 212 17.40 -3.69 -1.30
CA GLU A 212 18.23 -4.85 -1.68
C GLU A 212 17.43 -6.16 -1.67
N VAL A 213 16.32 -6.21 -0.92
CA VAL A 213 15.48 -7.39 -0.77
C VAL A 213 14.04 -7.15 -1.22
N PHE A 214 13.46 -6.02 -0.86
CA PHE A 214 12.06 -5.73 -1.11
C PHE A 214 11.84 -5.02 -2.46
N ASP A 215 10.76 -5.39 -3.13
CA ASP A 215 10.37 -4.75 -4.40
C ASP A 215 9.78 -3.37 -4.14
N ALA A 216 8.97 -3.24 -3.10
CA ALA A 216 8.27 -2.02 -2.76
C ALA A 216 8.44 -1.65 -1.29
N SER A 217 8.28 -0.35 -0.99
CA SER A 217 8.25 0.19 0.36
C SER A 217 7.20 1.28 0.52
N PHE A 218 6.82 1.54 1.75
CA PHE A 218 5.87 2.60 2.11
C PHE A 218 6.44 4.00 1.82
N THR A 219 5.56 5.00 1.77
CA THR A 219 5.88 6.42 1.62
C THR A 219 5.33 7.22 2.81
N TRP A 220 5.79 6.87 4.01
CA TRP A 220 5.35 7.52 5.26
C TRP A 220 5.63 9.01 5.27
N GLU A 221 6.84 9.42 4.83
CA GLU A 221 7.22 10.83 4.78
C GLU A 221 6.30 11.64 3.85
N TRP A 222 5.91 11.06 2.70
CA TRP A 222 4.94 11.69 1.79
C TRP A 222 3.57 11.84 2.44
N MET A 223 3.05 10.76 3.03
CA MET A 223 1.74 10.74 3.66
C MET A 223 1.65 11.78 4.79
N HIS A 224 2.64 11.81 5.70
CA HIS A 224 2.71 12.80 6.77
C HIS A 224 2.91 14.24 6.24
N SER A 225 3.69 14.40 5.17
CA SER A 225 3.91 15.73 4.57
C SER A 225 2.64 16.26 3.90
N THR A 226 1.88 15.42 3.20
CA THR A 226 0.61 15.84 2.59
C THR A 226 -0.43 16.21 3.65
N GLU A 227 -0.47 15.51 4.78
CA GLU A 227 -1.33 15.88 5.91
C GLU A 227 -0.91 17.21 6.53
N ASN A 228 0.39 17.42 6.76
CA ASN A 228 0.93 18.69 7.26
C ASN A 228 0.69 19.84 6.28
N PHE A 229 0.77 19.58 5.00
CA PHE A 229 0.45 20.55 3.96
C PHE A 229 -1.03 20.96 4.01
N TYR A 230 -1.95 20.00 4.10
CA TYR A 230 -3.38 20.26 4.22
C TYR A 230 -3.71 21.10 5.46
N LYS A 231 -3.03 20.84 6.58
CA LYS A 231 -3.14 21.62 7.83
C LYS A 231 -2.51 23.02 7.74
N GLY A 232 -1.78 23.34 6.66
CA GLY A 232 -1.09 24.62 6.47
C GLY A 232 0.23 24.76 7.22
N ASN A 233 0.78 23.65 7.74
CA ASN A 233 2.04 23.65 8.50
C ASN A 233 3.28 23.73 7.60
N ILE A 234 3.17 23.32 6.33
CA ILE A 234 4.25 23.34 5.34
C ILE A 234 3.73 23.88 4.00
N HIS A 235 4.64 24.23 3.10
CA HIS A 235 4.36 24.74 1.76
C HIS A 235 4.51 23.67 0.68
N LEU A 236 3.96 23.92 -0.52
CA LEU A 236 4.02 23.01 -1.67
C LEU A 236 5.47 22.57 -2.01
N ASN A 237 6.45 23.47 -1.89
CA ASN A 237 7.85 23.13 -2.12
C ASN A 237 8.36 22.02 -1.18
N SER A 238 7.82 21.90 0.01
CA SER A 238 8.17 20.79 0.92
C SER A 238 7.73 19.44 0.36
N LEU A 239 6.57 19.38 -0.30
CA LEU A 239 6.12 18.18 -1.00
C LEU A 239 7.04 17.83 -2.17
N TYR A 240 7.44 18.80 -2.98
CA TYR A 240 8.40 18.56 -4.05
C TYR A 240 9.76 18.08 -3.53
N ASN A 241 10.23 18.57 -2.37
CA ASN A 241 11.46 18.10 -1.75
C ASN A 241 11.38 16.61 -1.34
N VAL A 242 10.23 16.16 -0.83
CA VAL A 242 10.02 14.73 -0.50
C VAL A 242 10.07 13.89 -1.77
N LEU A 243 9.40 14.31 -2.84
CA LEU A 243 9.42 13.60 -4.12
C LEU A 243 10.82 13.54 -4.72
N ALA A 244 11.54 14.66 -4.72
CA ALA A 244 12.93 14.72 -5.18
C ALA A 244 13.86 13.80 -4.38
N LYS A 245 13.67 13.72 -3.05
CA LYS A 245 14.37 12.74 -2.20
C LYS A 245 14.08 11.30 -2.65
N TYR A 246 12.83 10.95 -2.91
CA TYR A 246 12.48 9.62 -3.38
C TYR A 246 13.07 9.27 -4.73
N GLU A 247 13.13 10.24 -5.65
CA GLU A 247 13.69 10.04 -6.99
C GLU A 247 15.23 9.97 -7.00
N THR A 248 15.90 10.63 -6.05
CA THR A 248 17.38 10.74 -6.07
C THR A 248 18.09 9.82 -5.09
N ALA A 249 17.47 9.51 -3.94
CA ALA A 249 18.10 8.71 -2.90
C ALA A 249 17.78 7.21 -3.01
N PHE A 250 16.61 6.85 -3.54
CA PHE A 250 16.21 5.46 -3.70
C PHE A 250 16.69 4.87 -5.03
N PRO A 251 16.91 3.55 -5.11
CA PRO A 251 17.20 2.89 -6.38
C PRO A 251 16.12 3.19 -7.44
N ALA A 252 16.52 3.43 -8.69
CA ALA A 252 15.57 3.70 -9.78
C ALA A 252 14.56 2.55 -10.00
N THR A 253 14.90 1.34 -9.58
CA THR A 253 14.05 0.14 -9.63
C THR A 253 13.14 -0.01 -8.41
N ALA A 254 13.26 0.84 -7.39
CA ALA A 254 12.44 0.78 -6.18
C ALA A 254 11.01 1.20 -6.46
N TYR A 255 10.05 0.35 -6.11
CA TYR A 255 8.64 0.73 -6.10
C TYR A 255 8.32 1.45 -4.79
N ARG A 256 7.61 2.58 -4.89
CA ARG A 256 7.14 3.35 -3.73
C ARG A 256 5.63 3.24 -3.66
N MET A 257 5.08 2.80 -2.51
CA MET A 257 3.64 2.65 -2.32
C MET A 257 3.05 3.93 -1.75
N TYR A 258 2.18 4.59 -2.52
CA TYR A 258 1.48 5.81 -2.13
C TYR A 258 0.09 5.51 -1.61
N PHE A 259 -0.28 6.12 -0.48
CA PHE A 259 -1.54 5.88 0.21
C PHE A 259 -2.01 7.11 0.99
N THR A 260 -3.28 7.18 1.29
CA THR A 260 -3.90 8.23 2.11
C THR A 260 -4.30 7.74 3.49
N SER A 261 -4.53 6.43 3.62
CA SER A 261 -4.87 5.77 4.88
C SER A 261 -4.44 4.30 4.84
N ASN A 262 -4.44 3.65 6.00
CA ASN A 262 -4.31 2.22 6.22
C ASN A 262 -5.02 1.86 7.53
N HIS A 263 -4.91 0.61 7.98
CA HIS A 263 -5.53 0.13 9.22
C HIS A 263 -5.06 0.90 10.47
N ASP A 264 -3.78 1.30 10.55
CA ASP A 264 -3.24 2.08 11.66
C ASP A 264 -3.69 3.54 11.61
N GLU A 265 -3.50 4.19 10.46
CA GLU A 265 -3.88 5.58 10.26
C GLU A 265 -5.37 5.79 10.57
N ASN A 266 -6.23 4.95 10.00
CA ASN A 266 -7.68 5.03 10.25
C ASN A 266 -8.02 4.93 11.74
N THR A 267 -7.39 4.01 12.46
CA THR A 267 -7.67 3.78 13.86
C THR A 267 -7.13 4.89 14.77
N TRP A 268 -5.84 5.25 14.58
CA TRP A 268 -5.11 6.05 15.57
C TRP A 268 -5.05 7.53 15.21
N ASN A 269 -4.96 7.87 13.91
CA ASN A 269 -4.67 9.22 13.46
C ASN A 269 -5.84 9.92 12.76
N GLY A 270 -6.82 9.17 12.28
CA GLY A 270 -8.03 9.68 11.65
C GLY A 270 -8.32 9.02 10.31
N THR A 271 -9.58 9.06 9.90
CA THR A 271 -9.98 8.62 8.56
C THR A 271 -9.31 9.49 7.50
N ALA A 272 -9.23 9.01 6.25
CA ALA A 272 -8.69 9.82 5.15
C ALA A 272 -9.44 11.15 4.98
N ILE A 273 -10.75 11.18 5.24
CA ILE A 273 -11.56 12.40 5.18
C ILE A 273 -11.21 13.36 6.34
N GLU A 274 -11.03 12.87 7.56
CA GLU A 274 -10.60 13.71 8.69
C GLU A 274 -9.22 14.35 8.43
N LYS A 275 -8.32 13.61 7.77
CA LYS A 275 -6.95 14.06 7.49
C LYS A 275 -6.85 15.03 6.33
N TYR A 276 -7.64 14.85 5.27
CA TYR A 276 -7.46 15.56 3.99
C TYR A 276 -8.70 16.29 3.47
N GLY A 277 -9.88 16.06 4.07
CA GLY A 277 -11.11 16.70 3.63
C GLY A 277 -11.31 16.64 2.12
N ASP A 278 -11.61 17.79 1.51
CA ASP A 278 -11.85 17.89 0.07
C ASP A 278 -10.59 17.65 -0.81
N MET A 279 -9.38 17.77 -0.24
CA MET A 279 -8.13 17.48 -0.95
C MET A 279 -7.97 15.98 -1.27
N LEU A 280 -8.71 15.09 -0.59
CA LEU A 280 -8.54 13.63 -0.71
C LEU A 280 -8.58 13.12 -2.16
N LYS A 281 -9.52 13.60 -2.97
CA LYS A 281 -9.62 13.19 -4.38
C LYS A 281 -8.40 13.59 -5.20
N ALA A 282 -7.88 14.80 -5.01
CA ALA A 282 -6.67 15.26 -5.68
C ALA A 282 -5.44 14.42 -5.29
N LEU A 283 -5.32 14.05 -4.00
CA LEU A 283 -4.26 13.12 -3.55
C LEU A 283 -4.42 11.71 -4.11
N THR A 284 -5.66 11.21 -4.22
CA THR A 284 -5.92 9.90 -4.84
C THR A 284 -5.52 9.91 -6.32
N VAL A 285 -5.82 10.99 -7.06
CA VAL A 285 -5.33 11.16 -8.44
C VAL A 285 -3.80 11.13 -8.48
N PHE A 286 -3.14 11.87 -7.57
CA PHE A 286 -1.67 11.83 -7.45
C PHE A 286 -1.18 10.40 -7.21
N ASN A 287 -1.69 9.69 -6.21
CA ASN A 287 -1.26 8.34 -5.85
C ASN A 287 -1.39 7.36 -7.03
N CYS A 288 -2.44 7.50 -7.85
CA CYS A 288 -2.68 6.64 -9.00
C CYS A 288 -1.84 7.01 -10.24
N THR A 289 -1.33 8.23 -10.32
CA THR A 289 -0.66 8.75 -11.54
C THR A 289 0.82 9.05 -11.37
N TRP A 290 1.31 9.20 -10.13
CA TRP A 290 2.73 9.38 -9.87
C TRP A 290 3.56 8.10 -10.08
N ASN A 291 4.88 8.22 -10.03
CA ASN A 291 5.81 7.09 -10.14
C ASN A 291 5.82 6.25 -8.86
N GLY A 292 4.85 5.35 -8.72
CA GLY A 292 4.69 4.49 -7.54
C GLY A 292 3.50 3.55 -7.68
N LEU A 293 3.18 2.82 -6.62
CA LEU A 293 2.05 1.90 -6.54
C LEU A 293 0.96 2.53 -5.66
N PRO A 294 -0.25 2.74 -6.15
CA PRO A 294 -1.34 3.19 -5.29
C PRO A 294 -1.83 2.07 -4.39
N MET A 295 -2.08 2.38 -3.13
CA MET A 295 -2.80 1.52 -2.20
C MET A 295 -4.12 2.17 -1.80
N ILE A 296 -5.15 1.35 -1.71
CA ILE A 296 -6.51 1.69 -1.26
C ILE A 296 -6.77 0.87 0.01
N TYR A 297 -7.11 1.52 1.10
CA TYR A 297 -7.59 0.85 2.29
C TYR A 297 -9.09 0.56 2.18
N SER A 298 -9.52 -0.63 2.59
CA SER A 298 -10.94 -1.05 2.54
C SER A 298 -11.87 0.00 3.14
N GLY A 299 -12.82 0.48 2.35
CA GLY A 299 -13.77 1.54 2.73
C GLY A 299 -13.46 2.91 2.13
N GLU A 300 -12.31 3.12 1.50
CA GLU A 300 -12.05 4.41 0.81
C GLU A 300 -12.93 4.61 -0.42
N GLU A 301 -13.44 3.54 -1.03
CA GLU A 301 -14.42 3.60 -2.13
C GLU A 301 -15.84 4.02 -1.68
N ILE A 302 -16.10 3.99 -0.39
CA ILE A 302 -17.17 4.73 0.27
C ILE A 302 -16.48 5.78 1.13
N PRO A 303 -16.74 7.06 1.07
CA PRO A 303 -16.01 8.04 1.87
C PRO A 303 -16.16 7.76 3.39
N ASN A 304 -15.48 6.70 3.85
CA ASN A 304 -15.61 6.18 5.22
C ASN A 304 -15.18 7.25 6.23
N GLN A 305 -16.10 7.60 7.13
CA GLN A 305 -15.87 8.59 8.19
C GLN A 305 -15.70 7.95 9.56
N LYS A 306 -15.66 6.62 9.61
CA LYS A 306 -15.57 5.89 10.87
C LYS A 306 -14.13 5.46 11.13
N ARG A 307 -13.59 5.83 12.29
CA ARG A 307 -12.37 5.23 12.83
C ARG A 307 -12.71 3.85 13.38
N LEU A 308 -12.09 2.82 12.85
CA LEU A 308 -12.36 1.44 13.24
C LEU A 308 -11.53 1.08 14.48
N LYS A 309 -12.14 0.36 15.42
CA LYS A 309 -11.46 -0.11 16.63
C LYS A 309 -10.48 -1.23 16.31
N PHE A 310 -9.24 -1.10 16.78
CA PHE A 310 -8.18 -2.05 16.45
C PHE A 310 -8.33 -3.41 17.14
N PHE A 311 -8.67 -3.42 18.43
CA PHE A 311 -8.65 -4.62 19.28
C PHE A 311 -10.00 -5.31 19.43
N ASP A 312 -11.04 -4.76 18.83
CA ASP A 312 -12.42 -5.23 18.97
C ASP A 312 -13.05 -5.51 17.60
N LYS A 313 -14.21 -6.17 17.61
CA LYS A 313 -15.05 -6.26 16.41
C LYS A 313 -15.65 -4.88 16.12
N ASP A 314 -15.31 -4.32 14.98
CA ASP A 314 -15.88 -3.08 14.49
C ASP A 314 -15.91 -3.12 12.96
N VAL A 315 -17.05 -2.84 12.36
CA VAL A 315 -17.30 -3.13 10.95
C VAL A 315 -17.34 -1.85 10.14
N ILE A 316 -16.78 -1.90 8.92
CA ILE A 316 -16.94 -0.84 7.91
C ILE A 316 -18.43 -0.67 7.61
N GLU A 317 -18.92 0.55 7.67
CA GLU A 317 -20.33 0.87 7.42
C GLU A 317 -20.58 1.04 5.93
N TRP A 318 -20.62 -0.07 5.21
CA TRP A 318 -20.93 -0.09 3.78
C TRP A 318 -22.33 0.50 3.52
N ASN A 319 -22.38 1.49 2.64
CA ASN A 319 -23.62 2.23 2.35
C ASN A 319 -24.30 1.78 1.06
N ASP A 320 -23.86 0.68 0.44
CA ASP A 320 -24.33 0.11 -0.83
C ASP A 320 -24.33 1.08 -2.04
N LYS A 321 -23.85 2.31 -1.87
CA LYS A 321 -23.75 3.31 -2.94
C LYS A 321 -22.39 3.34 -3.60
N TYR A 322 -21.34 3.04 -2.82
CA TYR A 322 -19.95 3.05 -3.26
C TYR A 322 -19.58 4.30 -4.08
N GLU A 323 -19.76 5.48 -3.47
CA GLU A 323 -19.73 6.79 -4.17
C GLU A 323 -18.46 7.04 -4.97
N LEU A 324 -17.33 6.46 -4.56
CA LEU A 324 -16.05 6.60 -5.24
C LEU A 324 -15.66 5.38 -6.09
N HIS A 325 -16.54 4.39 -6.24
CA HIS A 325 -16.24 3.19 -7.04
C HIS A 325 -15.83 3.55 -8.47
N ASP A 326 -16.65 4.31 -9.19
CA ASP A 326 -16.39 4.69 -10.58
C ASP A 326 -15.17 5.62 -10.70
N PHE A 327 -14.92 6.43 -9.69
CA PHE A 327 -13.73 7.27 -9.60
C PHE A 327 -12.46 6.41 -9.54
N TYR A 328 -12.38 5.44 -8.60
CA TYR A 328 -11.28 4.50 -8.54
C TYR A 328 -11.18 3.63 -9.80
N LYS A 329 -12.29 3.11 -10.30
CA LYS A 329 -12.34 2.31 -11.54
C LYS A 329 -11.69 3.06 -12.71
N THR A 330 -12.00 4.36 -12.86
CA THR A 330 -11.42 5.20 -13.91
C THR A 330 -9.90 5.35 -13.74
N LEU A 331 -9.44 5.62 -12.53
CA LEU A 331 -8.01 5.80 -12.24
C LEU A 331 -7.21 4.49 -12.39
N LEU A 332 -7.73 3.38 -11.87
CA LEU A 332 -7.07 2.09 -11.94
C LEU A 332 -7.06 1.55 -13.38
N ALA A 333 -8.13 1.78 -14.16
CA ALA A 333 -8.16 1.46 -15.59
C ALA A 333 -7.14 2.28 -16.38
N LEU A 334 -7.02 3.59 -16.13
CA LEU A 334 -5.98 4.42 -16.74
C LEU A 334 -4.59 3.86 -16.42
N ARG A 335 -4.33 3.59 -15.15
CA ARG A 335 -3.03 3.06 -14.70
C ARG A 335 -2.68 1.74 -15.38
N LYS A 336 -3.64 0.83 -15.50
CA LYS A 336 -3.44 -0.48 -16.13
C LYS A 336 -3.13 -0.38 -17.63
N ASN A 337 -3.78 0.55 -18.33
CA ASN A 337 -3.80 0.59 -19.79
C ASN A 337 -2.88 1.65 -20.40
N ASN A 338 -2.34 2.59 -19.61
CA ASN A 338 -1.48 3.66 -20.09
C ASN A 338 -0.02 3.39 -19.67
N ALA A 339 0.85 3.13 -20.66
CA ALA A 339 2.22 2.75 -20.42
C ALA A 339 3.07 3.87 -19.78
N ALA A 340 2.67 5.14 -19.90
CA ALA A 340 3.32 6.24 -19.19
C ALA A 340 3.15 6.18 -17.66
N LEU A 341 2.26 5.34 -17.15
CA LEU A 341 2.07 5.15 -15.70
C LEU A 341 2.81 3.93 -15.13
N ARG A 342 3.57 3.19 -15.95
CA ARG A 342 4.39 2.09 -15.45
C ARG A 342 5.38 2.61 -14.42
N THR A 343 5.39 1.98 -13.25
CA THR A 343 6.27 2.35 -12.14
C THR A 343 7.67 1.80 -12.36
N ALA A 344 8.69 2.61 -12.04
CA ALA A 344 10.10 2.25 -12.14
C ALA A 344 10.51 1.71 -13.53
N ASP A 345 9.78 2.10 -14.58
CA ASP A 345 10.11 1.76 -15.96
C ASP A 345 11.10 2.79 -16.50
N PRO A 346 12.31 2.38 -16.95
CA PRO A 346 13.33 3.32 -17.44
C PRO A 346 12.90 4.03 -18.74
N ALA A 347 11.89 3.53 -19.46
CA ALA A 347 11.33 4.21 -20.64
C ALA A 347 10.36 5.33 -20.27
N VAL A 348 9.97 5.46 -19.01
CA VAL A 348 9.02 6.48 -18.55
C VAL A 348 9.75 7.61 -17.81
N THR A 349 9.52 8.84 -18.23
CA THR A 349 10.03 10.03 -17.53
C THR A 349 8.89 10.82 -16.89
N THR A 350 9.15 11.35 -15.70
CA THR A 350 8.26 12.30 -15.01
C THR A 350 8.83 13.71 -15.16
N PHE A 351 8.03 14.62 -15.69
CA PHE A 351 8.37 16.03 -15.83
C PHE A 351 7.51 16.88 -14.91
N HIS A 352 8.11 17.77 -14.13
CA HIS A 352 7.38 18.84 -13.48
C HIS A 352 7.04 19.91 -14.51
N ILE A 353 5.76 20.26 -14.65
CA ILE A 353 5.30 21.21 -15.64
C ILE A 353 5.36 22.63 -15.09
N ILE A 354 5.99 23.52 -15.86
CA ILE A 354 6.14 24.93 -15.48
C ILE A 354 4.80 25.64 -15.70
N THR A 355 4.30 26.25 -14.61
CA THR A 355 3.09 27.09 -14.63
C THR A 355 3.41 28.50 -14.12
N GLU A 356 2.75 29.52 -14.64
CA GLU A 356 2.81 30.89 -14.17
C GLU A 356 1.49 31.28 -13.51
N GLY A 357 1.57 31.90 -12.34
CA GLY A 357 0.40 32.14 -11.49
C GLY A 357 -0.02 30.86 -10.76
N GLY A 358 -1.14 30.91 -10.06
CA GLY A 358 -1.69 29.73 -9.38
C GLY A 358 -0.88 29.29 -8.16
N LYS A 359 -1.21 29.82 -7.01
CA LYS A 359 -0.63 29.36 -5.73
C LYS A 359 -1.07 27.91 -5.48
N ASN A 360 -0.10 27.04 -5.13
CA ASN A 360 -0.33 25.63 -4.81
C ASN A 360 -0.88 24.77 -5.96
N ILE A 361 -0.54 25.08 -7.20
CA ILE A 361 -0.76 24.19 -8.34
C ILE A 361 0.41 23.19 -8.40
N MET A 362 0.10 21.90 -8.29
CA MET A 362 1.04 20.82 -8.61
C MET A 362 0.74 20.33 -10.01
N ALA A 363 1.74 20.40 -10.90
CA ALA A 363 1.58 20.02 -12.30
C ALA A 363 2.72 19.09 -12.75
N PHE A 364 2.36 17.96 -13.37
CA PHE A 364 3.37 17.02 -13.88
C PHE A 364 2.87 16.25 -15.09
N LEU A 365 3.82 15.79 -15.89
CA LEU A 365 3.62 14.94 -17.07
C LEU A 365 4.39 13.63 -16.86
N ARG A 366 3.69 12.51 -16.96
CA ARG A 366 4.29 11.19 -17.14
C ARG A 366 4.31 10.87 -18.62
N LYS A 367 5.45 10.45 -19.17
CA LYS A 367 5.61 10.27 -20.60
C LYS A 367 6.58 9.14 -20.94
N ASN A 368 6.24 8.39 -21.99
CA ASN A 368 7.15 7.53 -22.75
C ASN A 368 7.03 7.83 -24.26
N ASP A 369 7.57 6.98 -25.13
CA ASP A 369 7.55 7.20 -26.58
C ASP A 369 6.15 7.09 -27.22
N HIS A 370 5.14 6.57 -26.50
CA HIS A 370 3.82 6.24 -27.04
C HIS A 370 2.67 6.91 -26.32
N ASP A 371 2.83 7.18 -25.05
CA ASP A 371 1.76 7.61 -24.14
C ASP A 371 2.18 8.80 -23.29
N GLU A 372 1.24 9.66 -22.98
CA GLU A 372 1.36 10.76 -22.02
C GLU A 372 0.18 10.77 -21.05
N VAL A 373 0.49 11.08 -19.79
CA VAL A 373 -0.52 11.40 -18.77
C VAL A 373 -0.12 12.72 -18.11
N LEU A 374 -0.96 13.74 -18.31
CA LEU A 374 -0.77 15.09 -17.78
C LEU A 374 -1.75 15.35 -16.65
N VAL A 375 -1.21 15.84 -15.54
CA VAL A 375 -1.94 16.05 -14.29
C VAL A 375 -1.76 17.48 -13.81
N PHE A 376 -2.87 18.13 -13.44
CA PHE A 376 -2.88 19.38 -12.67
C PHE A 376 -3.72 19.19 -11.43
N LEU A 377 -3.19 19.56 -10.26
CA LEU A 377 -3.87 19.51 -8.97
C LEU A 377 -3.90 20.91 -8.37
N ASN A 378 -5.07 21.42 -8.05
CA ASN A 378 -5.19 22.60 -7.22
C ASN A 378 -5.19 22.17 -5.75
N LEU A 379 -4.04 22.22 -5.11
CA LEU A 379 -3.85 21.87 -3.70
C LEU A 379 -4.13 23.06 -2.79
N SER A 380 -5.21 23.81 -3.06
CA SER A 380 -5.64 24.95 -2.24
C SER A 380 -7.15 25.00 -2.09
N LYS A 381 -7.60 25.67 -1.04
CA LYS A 381 -9.02 25.96 -0.76
C LYS A 381 -9.59 27.13 -1.58
N GLU A 382 -8.81 27.64 -2.50
CA GLU A 382 -9.19 28.79 -3.32
C GLU A 382 -9.34 28.38 -4.78
N LYS A 383 -10.30 29.00 -5.47
CA LYS A 383 -10.37 28.96 -6.92
C LYS A 383 -9.12 29.65 -7.48
N THR A 384 -8.43 29.00 -8.41
CA THR A 384 -7.12 29.43 -8.88
C THR A 384 -7.02 29.37 -10.39
N GLY A 385 -6.47 30.43 -11.01
CA GLY A 385 -6.09 30.46 -12.40
C GLY A 385 -4.57 30.43 -12.56
N PHE A 386 -4.09 29.74 -13.58
CA PHE A 386 -2.67 29.68 -13.96
C PHE A 386 -2.51 29.53 -15.46
N ILE A 387 -1.30 29.81 -15.96
CA ILE A 387 -0.94 29.70 -17.37
C ILE A 387 0.11 28.58 -17.51
N ILE A 388 -0.09 27.69 -18.46
CA ILE A 388 0.91 26.69 -18.84
C ILE A 388 2.07 27.42 -19.52
N LYS A 389 3.30 27.30 -19.02
CA LYS A 389 4.51 27.89 -19.64
C LYS A 389 5.45 26.86 -20.23
N ASP A 390 5.13 25.59 -20.09
CA ASP A 390 5.98 24.48 -20.51
C ASP A 390 5.78 24.13 -21.99
N GLN A 391 6.88 24.07 -22.74
CA GLN A 391 6.87 23.72 -24.17
C GLN A 391 6.61 22.22 -24.42
N LEU A 392 6.71 21.37 -23.40
CA LEU A 392 6.34 19.96 -23.51
C LEU A 392 4.83 19.76 -23.74
N ILE A 393 4.02 20.72 -23.32
CA ILE A 393 2.56 20.64 -23.45
C ILE A 393 2.16 21.29 -24.77
N ASN A 394 1.96 20.48 -25.81
CA ASN A 394 1.58 20.95 -27.12
C ASN A 394 0.78 19.87 -27.88
N GLY A 395 -0.52 19.97 -27.91
CA GLY A 395 -1.36 19.04 -28.66
C GLY A 395 -2.77 18.88 -28.12
N THR A 396 -3.46 17.88 -28.66
CA THR A 396 -4.82 17.51 -28.22
C THR A 396 -4.73 16.39 -27.19
N TYR A 397 -5.28 16.63 -26.02
CA TYR A 397 -5.36 15.69 -24.91
C TYR A 397 -6.82 15.28 -24.68
N THR A 398 -7.04 14.07 -24.22
CA THR A 398 -8.37 13.58 -23.81
C THR A 398 -8.47 13.66 -22.29
N ASN A 399 -9.47 14.36 -21.76
CA ASN A 399 -9.77 14.34 -20.33
C ASN A 399 -10.23 12.93 -19.92
N VAL A 400 -9.57 12.36 -18.91
CA VAL A 400 -9.76 10.94 -18.53
C VAL A 400 -11.18 10.67 -17.99
N PHE A 401 -11.78 11.63 -17.29
CA PHE A 401 -13.12 11.48 -16.70
C PHE A 401 -14.25 11.84 -17.67
N THR A 402 -14.14 12.98 -18.34
CA THR A 402 -15.21 13.49 -19.21
C THR A 402 -15.15 12.97 -20.64
N LYS A 403 -14.01 12.38 -21.05
CA LYS A 403 -13.69 11.93 -22.40
C LYS A 403 -13.68 13.06 -23.44
N ALA A 404 -13.72 14.31 -22.99
CA ALA A 404 -13.62 15.47 -23.86
C ALA A 404 -12.20 15.69 -24.40
N ASN A 405 -12.05 16.03 -25.64
CA ASN A 405 -10.78 16.45 -26.23
C ASN A 405 -10.53 17.93 -25.97
N VAL A 406 -9.33 18.27 -25.52
CA VAL A 406 -8.91 19.61 -25.17
C VAL A 406 -7.56 19.90 -25.83
N GLY A 407 -7.48 20.99 -26.58
CA GLY A 407 -6.20 21.50 -27.09
C GLY A 407 -5.46 22.22 -25.97
N LEU A 408 -4.26 21.74 -25.65
CA LEU A 408 -3.38 22.36 -24.66
C LEU A 408 -2.07 22.73 -25.34
N VAL A 409 -1.69 23.99 -25.20
CA VAL A 409 -0.45 24.56 -25.78
C VAL A 409 0.17 25.51 -24.74
N PRO A 410 1.44 25.89 -24.91
CA PRO A 410 2.02 26.97 -24.09
C PRO A 410 1.13 28.22 -24.13
N ASP A 411 1.11 28.96 -23.04
CA ASP A 411 0.25 30.13 -22.79
C ASP A 411 -1.25 29.85 -22.67
N THR A 412 -1.69 28.57 -22.64
CA THR A 412 -3.07 28.23 -22.29
C THR A 412 -3.35 28.62 -20.85
N PHE A 413 -4.41 29.42 -20.63
CA PHE A 413 -4.93 29.73 -19.30
C PHE A 413 -5.88 28.63 -18.83
N ILE A 414 -5.67 28.14 -17.60
CA ILE A 414 -6.52 27.15 -16.94
C ILE A 414 -7.03 27.71 -15.62
N GLU A 415 -8.30 27.49 -15.35
CA GLU A 415 -8.95 27.84 -14.07
C GLU A 415 -9.44 26.56 -13.39
N MET A 416 -9.14 26.38 -12.09
CA MET A 416 -9.54 25.21 -11.31
C MET A 416 -10.28 25.62 -10.04
N GLN A 417 -11.29 24.84 -9.68
CA GLN A 417 -11.98 24.99 -8.39
C GLN A 417 -11.08 24.61 -7.23
N PRO A 418 -11.42 24.97 -5.96
CA PRO A 418 -10.71 24.50 -4.78
C PRO A 418 -10.59 22.98 -4.76
N TRP A 419 -9.38 22.48 -4.44
CA TRP A 419 -9.09 21.06 -4.30
C TRP A 419 -9.40 20.20 -5.52
N ASP A 420 -9.50 20.82 -6.70
CA ASP A 420 -9.84 20.17 -7.95
C ASP A 420 -8.63 19.53 -8.62
N TYR A 421 -8.90 18.67 -9.58
CA TYR A 421 -7.88 17.99 -10.38
C TYR A 421 -8.31 17.96 -11.85
N LEU A 422 -7.32 18.04 -12.74
CA LEU A 422 -7.47 17.79 -14.16
C LEU A 422 -6.51 16.68 -14.56
N LEU A 423 -7.06 15.65 -15.18
CA LEU A 423 -6.33 14.47 -15.60
C LEU A 423 -6.57 14.21 -17.08
N PHE A 424 -5.49 14.22 -17.84
CA PHE A 424 -5.52 14.07 -19.29
C PHE A 424 -4.60 12.93 -19.71
N GLU A 425 -5.00 12.26 -20.80
CA GLU A 425 -4.15 11.29 -21.50
C GLU A 425 -4.02 11.67 -22.98
N ARG A 426 -2.91 11.24 -23.59
CA ARG A 426 -2.67 11.35 -25.02
C ARG A 426 -1.86 10.16 -25.51
N LYS A 427 -2.22 9.60 -26.65
CA LYS A 427 -1.38 8.70 -27.43
C LYS A 427 -0.59 9.49 -28.46
N LEU A 428 0.71 9.19 -28.58
CA LEU A 428 1.64 9.86 -29.48
C LEU A 428 1.70 9.16 -30.85
#